data_91f6b24e49528f4847ee6808ce049ea9
#
_entry.id   91f6b24e49528f4847ee6808ce049ea9
#
_cell.length_a   1.000
_cell.length_b   1.000
_cell.length_c   1.000
_cell.angle_alpha   90.00
_cell.angle_beta   90.00
_cell.angle_gamma   90.00
#
_symmetry.space_group_name_H-M   'P 1'
#
loop_
_entity.id
_entity.type
_entity.pdbx_description
1 polymer ?
#
loop_
_entity_poly.entity_id
_entity_poly.type
_entity_poly.pdbx_seq_one_letter_code
_entity_poly.pdbx_strand_id
1 'polypeptide(L)'
;LPETISIERSNVGEAYTDHLFVDNATGKAVINLNNWEKAVLQAERGRSDYICWLRNPPRKSWSLCIPYEQNAEKKSMYPDFLIIRKDEMGFVIDILEPHDGTRTDNLGKAKGFAEYARQNPGVGRLQLIRLLNGRIKRLDMSRSAVRDRVSHAMSNDELDHIFDEDGFFG
;
A
#
# COMPACT_ATOMS: atom_id res chain seq x y z
N LEU A 1 -13.39 7.48 6.64
CA LEU A 1 -14.03 6.25 6.19
C LEU A 1 -15.52 6.27 6.57
N PRO A 2 -16.42 5.70 5.75
CA PRO A 2 -17.82 5.56 6.11
C PRO A 2 -18.01 4.53 7.25
N GLU A 3 -19.12 4.60 7.97
CA GLU A 3 -19.45 3.62 9.02
C GLU A 3 -19.79 2.24 8.42
N THR A 4 -20.37 2.23 7.24
CA THR A 4 -20.71 1.02 6.50
C THR A 4 -20.37 1.15 5.03
N ILE A 5 -20.02 0.04 4.40
CA ILE A 5 -19.79 -0.04 2.97
C ILE A 5 -20.63 -1.14 2.36
N SER A 6 -21.11 -0.91 1.13
CA SER A 6 -21.70 -1.98 0.32
C SER A 6 -20.62 -2.69 -0.44
N ILE A 7 -20.46 -3.98 -0.22
CA ILE A 7 -19.52 -4.83 -0.95
C ILE A 7 -20.36 -5.81 -1.78
N GLU A 8 -20.08 -5.91 -3.07
CA GLU A 8 -20.64 -6.98 -3.88
C GLU A 8 -20.17 -8.33 -3.32
N ARG A 9 -21.09 -9.22 -3.05
CA ARG A 9 -20.76 -10.57 -2.59
C ARG A 9 -19.96 -11.25 -3.67
N SER A 10 -18.68 -11.48 -3.39
CA SER A 10 -17.82 -12.31 -4.23
C SER A 10 -17.81 -13.72 -3.65
N ASN A 11 -18.08 -14.71 -4.49
CA ASN A 11 -17.87 -16.12 -4.14
C ASN A 11 -16.41 -16.55 -4.43
N VAL A 12 -15.56 -15.63 -4.86
CA VAL A 12 -14.16 -15.87 -5.21
C VAL A 12 -13.29 -15.13 -4.21
N GLY A 13 -12.43 -15.86 -3.50
CA GLY A 13 -11.50 -15.29 -2.53
C GLY A 13 -11.43 -16.09 -1.23
N GLU A 14 -10.63 -15.59 -0.32
CA GLU A 14 -10.48 -16.14 1.03
C GLU A 14 -11.28 -15.31 2.03
N ALA A 15 -11.72 -15.95 3.12
CA ALA A 15 -12.47 -15.31 4.18
C ALA A 15 -11.51 -14.77 5.25
N TYR A 16 -11.63 -13.47 5.56
CA TYR A 16 -10.83 -12.76 6.56
C TYR A 16 -11.73 -12.25 7.67
N THR A 17 -11.32 -12.46 8.92
CA THR A 17 -12.01 -11.96 10.12
C THR A 17 -11.41 -10.65 10.65
N ASP A 18 -10.24 -10.29 10.17
CA ASP A 18 -9.45 -9.12 10.58
C ASP A 18 -9.45 -7.99 9.53
N HIS A 19 -10.34 -8.07 8.54
CA HIS A 19 -10.59 -6.95 7.65
C HIS A 19 -11.42 -5.88 8.37
N LEU A 20 -11.14 -4.59 8.12
CA LEU A 20 -11.81 -3.47 8.79
C LEU A 20 -13.33 -3.50 8.64
N PHE A 21 -13.82 -3.91 7.47
CA PHE A 21 -15.25 -4.13 7.21
C PHE A 21 -15.50 -5.61 7.02
N VAL A 22 -16.39 -6.16 7.83
CA VAL A 22 -16.84 -7.55 7.75
C VAL A 22 -18.36 -7.59 7.61
N ASP A 23 -18.86 -8.65 7.01
CA ASP A 23 -20.32 -8.91 6.94
C ASP A 23 -20.86 -9.16 8.35
N ASN A 24 -21.92 -8.44 8.72
CA ASN A 24 -22.49 -8.51 10.08
C ASN A 24 -23.04 -9.88 10.45
N ALA A 25 -23.48 -10.69 9.47
CA ALA A 25 -24.04 -12.01 9.73
C ALA A 25 -22.95 -13.08 9.91
N THR A 26 -21.82 -12.93 9.21
CA THR A 26 -20.76 -13.94 9.21
C THR A 26 -19.52 -13.55 9.98
N GLY A 27 -19.33 -12.26 10.27
CA GLY A 27 -18.11 -11.71 10.86
C GLY A 27 -16.89 -11.81 9.95
N LYS A 28 -17.08 -11.95 8.62
CA LYS A 28 -16.00 -12.19 7.66
C LYS A 28 -16.11 -11.27 6.45
N ALA A 29 -14.97 -10.94 5.87
CA ALA A 29 -14.86 -10.37 4.53
C ALA A 29 -14.29 -11.41 3.56
N VAL A 30 -14.93 -11.61 2.41
CA VAL A 30 -14.40 -12.50 1.36
C VAL A 30 -13.69 -11.64 0.32
N ILE A 31 -12.37 -11.79 0.21
CA ILE A 31 -11.55 -10.93 -0.62
C ILE A 31 -10.61 -11.79 -1.46
N ASN A 32 -10.57 -11.50 -2.75
CA ASN A 32 -9.63 -12.14 -3.67
C ASN A 32 -8.33 -11.33 -3.72
N LEU A 33 -7.24 -11.94 -3.24
CA LEU A 33 -5.90 -11.39 -3.29
C LEU A 33 -5.03 -12.26 -4.19
N ASN A 34 -4.16 -11.64 -4.98
CA ASN A 34 -3.12 -12.36 -5.69
C ASN A 34 -2.00 -12.82 -4.73
N ASN A 35 -1.07 -13.63 -5.22
CA ASN A 35 -0.02 -14.22 -4.38
C ASN A 35 0.90 -13.16 -3.73
N TRP A 36 1.16 -12.04 -4.42
CA TRP A 36 1.99 -10.96 -3.90
C TRP A 36 1.28 -10.24 -2.75
N GLU A 37 0.01 -9.92 -2.97
CA GLU A 37 -0.84 -9.28 -1.96
C GLU A 37 -0.98 -10.16 -0.72
N LYS A 38 -1.17 -11.48 -0.90
CA LYS A 38 -1.23 -12.45 0.20
C LYS A 38 0.07 -12.48 1.00
N ALA A 39 1.23 -12.50 0.32
CA ALA A 39 2.53 -12.51 0.98
C ALA A 39 2.75 -11.26 1.83
N VAL A 40 2.41 -10.08 1.30
CA VAL A 40 2.50 -8.80 2.03
C VAL A 40 1.56 -8.80 3.23
N LEU A 41 0.30 -9.16 3.05
CA LEU A 41 -0.67 -9.22 4.15
C LEU A 41 -0.23 -10.20 5.25
N GLN A 42 0.27 -11.38 4.88
CA GLN A 42 0.79 -12.37 5.83
C GLN A 42 1.94 -11.80 6.69
N ALA A 43 2.87 -11.06 6.06
CA ALA A 43 3.97 -10.42 6.78
C ALA A 43 3.47 -9.35 7.76
N GLU A 44 2.47 -8.56 7.37
CA GLU A 44 1.90 -7.55 8.26
C GLU A 44 1.15 -8.17 9.44
N ARG A 45 0.36 -9.21 9.21
CA ARG A 45 -0.38 -9.94 10.26
C ARG A 45 0.52 -10.58 11.31
N GLY A 46 1.78 -10.88 10.98
CA GLY A 46 2.78 -11.41 11.90
C GLY A 46 3.38 -10.38 12.88
N ARG A 47 3.05 -9.10 12.72
CA ARG A 47 3.61 -8.03 13.58
C ARG A 47 2.84 -7.92 14.89
N SER A 48 3.56 -7.63 15.97
CA SER A 48 2.97 -7.48 17.32
C SER A 48 2.07 -6.24 17.47
N ASP A 49 2.27 -5.22 16.64
CA ASP A 49 1.52 -3.95 16.64
C ASP A 49 0.32 -3.95 15.67
N TYR A 50 0.15 -5.03 14.87
CA TYR A 50 -0.93 -5.17 13.90
C TYR A 50 -2.30 -5.29 14.58
N ILE A 51 -3.32 -4.61 14.03
CA ILE A 51 -4.70 -4.68 14.49
C ILE A 51 -5.62 -5.25 13.41
N CYS A 52 -5.71 -4.59 12.25
CA CYS A 52 -6.56 -5.00 11.14
C CYS A 52 -6.09 -4.36 9.83
N TRP A 53 -6.74 -4.71 8.76
CA TRP A 53 -6.42 -4.20 7.43
C TRP A 53 -7.65 -3.82 6.63
N LEU A 54 -7.47 -3.01 5.61
CA LEU A 54 -8.49 -2.65 4.64
C LEU A 54 -7.94 -2.84 3.23
N ARG A 55 -8.65 -3.63 2.41
CA ARG A 55 -8.47 -3.56 0.96
C ARG A 55 -9.01 -2.23 0.47
N ASN A 56 -8.17 -1.42 -0.15
CA ASN A 56 -8.57 -0.14 -0.72
C ASN A 56 -9.05 -0.34 -2.17
N PRO A 57 -10.35 -0.50 -2.43
CA PRO A 57 -10.83 -0.76 -3.78
C PRO A 57 -10.69 0.50 -4.64
N PRO A 58 -10.39 0.38 -5.94
CA PRO A 58 -10.30 1.55 -6.80
C PRO A 58 -11.66 2.21 -7.02
N ARG A 59 -11.65 3.54 -7.16
CA ARG A 59 -12.79 4.35 -7.66
C ARG A 59 -14.06 4.34 -6.81
N LYS A 60 -14.00 3.99 -5.53
CA LYS A 60 -15.11 4.25 -4.60
C LYS A 60 -14.97 5.68 -4.04
N SER A 61 -16.08 6.31 -3.66
CA SER A 61 -16.06 7.67 -3.13
C SER A 61 -15.25 7.84 -1.84
N TRP A 62 -15.03 6.75 -1.11
CA TRP A 62 -14.28 6.70 0.13
C TRP A 62 -12.85 6.11 -0.02
N SER A 63 -12.49 5.65 -1.21
CA SER A 63 -11.16 5.06 -1.46
C SER A 63 -10.05 6.09 -1.34
N LEU A 64 -8.95 5.68 -0.75
CA LEU A 64 -7.73 6.46 -0.81
C LEU A 64 -7.24 6.52 -2.26
N CYS A 65 -7.10 7.72 -2.77
CA CYS A 65 -6.60 7.99 -4.10
C CYS A 65 -5.38 8.91 -4.00
N ILE A 66 -4.27 8.50 -4.59
CA ILE A 66 -3.03 9.28 -4.65
C ILE A 66 -2.79 9.71 -6.09
N PRO A 67 -2.80 11.03 -6.39
CA PRO A 67 -2.52 11.50 -7.73
C PRO A 67 -1.04 11.33 -8.07
N TYR A 68 -0.76 11.03 -9.33
CA TYR A 68 0.59 11.00 -9.87
C TYR A 68 0.59 11.49 -11.32
N GLU A 69 1.75 11.79 -11.84
CA GLU A 69 1.94 12.22 -13.22
C GLU A 69 2.74 11.18 -14.01
N GLN A 70 2.29 10.89 -15.22
CA GLN A 70 3.00 10.06 -16.18
C GLN A 70 2.83 10.65 -17.58
N ASN A 71 3.94 10.92 -18.27
CA ASN A 71 3.94 11.50 -19.62
C ASN A 71 3.11 12.80 -19.70
N ALA A 72 3.26 13.69 -18.71
CA ALA A 72 2.50 14.94 -18.56
C ALA A 72 0.97 14.75 -18.37
N GLU A 73 0.50 13.53 -18.15
CA GLU A 73 -0.88 13.24 -17.82
C GLU A 73 -1.06 12.98 -16.33
N LYS A 74 -2.08 13.57 -15.73
CA LYS A 74 -2.48 13.30 -14.36
C LYS A 74 -3.24 11.99 -14.28
N LYS A 75 -2.78 11.10 -13.42
CA LYS A 75 -3.39 9.77 -13.17
C LYS A 75 -3.66 9.58 -11.69
N SER A 76 -4.40 8.54 -11.37
CA SER A 76 -4.78 8.17 -10.01
C SER A 76 -4.26 6.79 -9.68
N MET A 77 -3.58 6.66 -8.55
CA MET A 77 -3.20 5.39 -7.93
C MET A 77 -4.11 5.15 -6.73
N TYR A 78 -4.53 3.91 -6.58
CA TYR A 78 -5.29 3.43 -5.43
C TYR A 78 -4.45 2.36 -4.74
N PRO A 79 -3.67 2.73 -3.70
CA PRO A 79 -2.84 1.78 -2.98
C PRO A 79 -3.66 0.59 -2.47
N ASP A 80 -3.11 -0.61 -2.57
CA ASP A 80 -3.85 -1.84 -2.31
C ASP A 80 -4.30 -2.00 -0.86
N PHE A 81 -3.44 -1.63 0.09
CA PHE A 81 -3.68 -1.89 1.51
C PHE A 81 -3.56 -0.65 2.38
N LEU A 82 -4.51 -0.51 3.29
CA LEU A 82 -4.36 0.26 4.51
C LEU A 82 -4.22 -0.73 5.67
N ILE A 83 -3.11 -0.64 6.41
CA ILE A 83 -2.84 -1.46 7.58
C ILE A 83 -3.02 -0.60 8.83
N ILE A 84 -3.88 -1.01 9.70
CA ILE A 84 -4.12 -0.34 10.98
C ILE A 84 -3.25 -1.02 12.05
N ARG A 85 -2.39 -0.25 12.66
CA ARG A 85 -1.54 -0.65 13.77
C ARG A 85 -1.87 0.16 15.02
N LYS A 86 -1.40 -0.31 16.16
CA LYS A 86 -1.45 0.44 17.41
C LYS A 86 -0.06 0.56 17.99
N ASP A 87 0.39 1.79 18.22
CA ASP A 87 1.60 2.12 18.95
C ASP A 87 1.29 2.80 20.29
N GLU A 88 2.31 3.33 20.96
CA GLU A 88 2.17 4.03 22.24
C GLU A 88 1.33 5.31 22.14
N MET A 89 1.30 5.94 20.96
CA MET A 89 0.57 7.18 20.71
C MET A 89 -0.88 6.93 20.26
N GLY A 90 -1.23 5.71 19.89
CA GLY A 90 -2.57 5.34 19.45
C GLY A 90 -2.60 4.55 18.15
N PHE A 91 -3.66 4.73 17.35
CA PHE A 91 -3.79 4.07 16.06
C PHE A 91 -3.00 4.79 14.97
N VAL A 92 -2.26 4.02 14.20
CA VAL A 92 -1.48 4.47 13.05
C VAL A 92 -1.95 3.73 11.81
N ILE A 93 -2.06 4.45 10.71
CA ILE A 93 -2.43 3.88 9.41
C ILE A 93 -1.19 3.86 8.52
N ASP A 94 -0.82 2.66 8.07
CA ASP A 94 0.19 2.49 7.03
C ASP A 94 -0.48 2.29 5.67
N ILE A 95 0.17 2.76 4.62
CA ILE A 95 -0.28 2.64 3.24
C ILE A 95 0.74 1.78 2.49
N LEU A 96 0.29 0.64 1.98
CA LEU A 96 1.15 -0.32 1.31
C LEU A 96 0.68 -0.55 -0.12
N GLU A 97 1.62 -0.47 -1.06
CA GLU A 97 1.40 -0.69 -2.49
C GLU A 97 2.34 -1.78 -3.01
N PRO A 98 1.89 -3.04 -3.03
CA PRO A 98 2.58 -4.09 -3.77
C PRO A 98 2.52 -3.79 -5.27
N HIS A 99 3.67 -3.77 -5.95
CA HIS A 99 3.70 -3.48 -7.37
C HIS A 99 4.72 -4.31 -8.13
N ASP A 100 4.43 -4.56 -9.40
CA ASP A 100 5.34 -5.21 -10.33
C ASP A 100 6.40 -4.20 -10.82
N GLY A 101 7.69 -4.51 -10.59
CA GLY A 101 8.81 -3.66 -10.99
C GLY A 101 8.93 -3.43 -12.50
N THR A 102 8.28 -4.22 -13.33
CA THR A 102 8.35 -4.13 -14.80
C THR A 102 7.40 -3.08 -15.41
N ARG A 103 6.51 -2.49 -14.60
CA ARG A 103 5.54 -1.51 -15.12
C ARG A 103 6.18 -0.17 -15.44
N THR A 104 5.78 0.42 -16.56
CA THR A 104 6.30 1.70 -17.05
C THR A 104 5.89 2.91 -16.22
N ASP A 105 4.80 2.81 -15.45
CA ASP A 105 4.25 3.88 -14.61
C ASP A 105 4.82 3.91 -13.18
N ASN A 106 5.78 3.02 -12.86
CA ASN A 106 6.33 2.87 -11.51
C ASN A 106 6.98 4.15 -10.98
N LEU A 107 7.78 4.85 -11.80
CA LEU A 107 8.41 6.10 -11.38
C LEU A 107 7.37 7.18 -11.06
N GLY A 108 6.36 7.35 -11.91
CA GLY A 108 5.27 8.31 -11.66
C GLY A 108 4.54 8.01 -10.35
N LYS A 109 4.20 6.75 -10.11
CA LYS A 109 3.56 6.31 -8.87
C LYS A 109 4.46 6.53 -7.65
N ALA A 110 5.76 6.20 -7.75
CA ALA A 110 6.72 6.42 -6.67
C ALA A 110 6.82 7.90 -6.30
N LYS A 111 6.88 8.80 -7.29
CA LYS A 111 6.88 10.25 -7.07
C LYS A 111 5.58 10.75 -6.44
N GLY A 112 4.43 10.25 -6.90
CA GLY A 112 3.14 10.58 -6.28
C GLY A 112 3.08 10.12 -4.83
N PHE A 113 3.61 8.95 -4.53
CA PHE A 113 3.69 8.40 -3.17
C PHE A 113 4.61 9.22 -2.26
N ALA A 114 5.78 9.63 -2.79
CA ALA A 114 6.72 10.50 -2.07
C ALA A 114 6.10 11.87 -1.75
N GLU A 115 5.39 12.47 -2.71
CA GLU A 115 4.69 13.74 -2.50
C GLU A 115 3.57 13.62 -1.49
N TYR A 116 2.76 12.55 -1.58
CA TYR A 116 1.70 12.27 -0.59
C TYR A 116 2.27 12.11 0.82
N ALA A 117 3.39 11.37 0.97
CA ALA A 117 4.07 11.21 2.25
C ALA A 117 4.55 12.55 2.83
N ARG A 118 5.06 13.44 1.98
CA ARG A 118 5.51 14.79 2.39
C ARG A 118 4.35 15.65 2.90
N GLN A 119 3.20 15.56 2.26
CA GLN A 119 2.01 16.34 2.60
C GLN A 119 1.24 15.78 3.82
N ASN A 120 1.47 14.51 4.17
CA ASN A 120 0.73 13.80 5.22
C ASN A 120 1.68 13.18 6.27
N PRO A 121 2.41 14.00 7.04
CA PRO A 121 3.41 13.48 7.99
C PRO A 121 2.83 12.66 9.16
N GLY A 122 1.50 12.71 9.36
CA GLY A 122 0.81 11.92 10.38
C GLY A 122 0.42 10.50 9.94
N VAL A 123 0.65 10.15 8.68
CA VAL A 123 0.49 8.78 8.19
C VAL A 123 1.70 7.96 8.61
N GLY A 124 1.52 6.69 8.92
CA GLY A 124 2.58 5.78 9.30
C GLY A 124 3.53 5.45 8.14
N ARG A 125 3.78 4.17 7.91
CA ARG A 125 4.62 3.72 6.81
C ARG A 125 3.89 3.95 5.47
N LEU A 126 4.57 4.49 4.48
CA LEU A 126 4.12 4.57 3.10
C LEU A 126 5.11 3.79 2.24
N GLN A 127 4.76 2.57 1.88
CA GLN A 127 5.72 1.64 1.29
C GLN A 127 5.29 1.17 -0.09
N LEU A 128 6.19 1.34 -1.05
CA LEU A 128 6.17 0.55 -2.28
C LEU A 128 6.83 -0.79 -2.00
N ILE A 129 6.22 -1.87 -2.46
CA ILE A 129 6.63 -3.22 -2.11
C ILE A 129 6.79 -4.06 -3.37
N ARG A 130 7.92 -4.76 -3.47
CA ARG A 130 8.23 -5.73 -4.53
C ARG A 130 8.48 -7.10 -3.95
N LEU A 131 8.09 -8.13 -4.68
CA LEU A 131 8.51 -9.51 -4.41
C LEU A 131 9.71 -9.85 -5.28
N LEU A 132 10.86 -10.07 -4.65
CA LEU A 132 12.10 -10.44 -5.33
C LEU A 132 12.52 -11.84 -4.85
N ASN A 133 12.48 -12.83 -5.75
CA ASN A 133 12.82 -14.22 -5.41
C ASN A 133 12.08 -14.75 -4.18
N GLY A 134 10.77 -14.46 -4.08
CA GLY A 134 9.93 -14.86 -2.95
C GLY A 134 10.12 -14.06 -1.66
N ARG A 135 10.99 -13.04 -1.66
CA ARG A 135 11.23 -12.15 -0.52
C ARG A 135 10.61 -10.79 -0.74
N ILE A 136 10.00 -10.25 0.30
CA ILE A 136 9.40 -8.91 0.28
C ILE A 136 10.50 -7.86 0.43
N LYS A 137 10.65 -6.98 -0.56
CA LYS A 137 11.53 -5.80 -0.50
C LYS A 137 10.67 -4.54 -0.45
N ARG A 138 10.95 -3.66 0.50
CA ARG A 138 10.16 -2.47 0.81
C ARG A 138 10.98 -1.20 0.57
N LEU A 139 10.36 -0.20 -0.04
CA LEU A 139 10.89 1.16 -0.16
C LEU A 139 9.96 2.10 0.60
N ASP A 140 10.45 2.67 1.70
CA ASP A 140 9.62 3.42 2.66
C ASP A 140 9.71 4.93 2.42
N MET A 141 8.63 5.50 1.92
CA MET A 141 8.51 6.95 1.67
C MET A 141 8.27 7.78 2.95
N SER A 142 8.09 7.16 4.11
CA SER A 142 8.10 7.89 5.38
C SER A 142 9.49 8.46 5.69
N ARG A 143 10.56 7.88 5.13
CA ARG A 143 11.95 8.35 5.25
C ARG A 143 12.23 9.50 4.30
N SER A 144 12.63 10.67 4.83
CA SER A 144 12.90 11.87 4.02
C SER A 144 13.96 11.65 2.94
N ALA A 145 15.06 10.97 3.27
CA ALA A 145 16.13 10.69 2.31
C ALA A 145 15.64 9.86 1.12
N VAL A 146 14.74 8.89 1.34
CA VAL A 146 14.12 8.10 0.27
C VAL A 146 13.23 8.96 -0.60
N ARG A 147 12.36 9.80 0.00
CA ARG A 147 11.51 10.73 -0.73
C ARG A 147 12.32 11.67 -1.64
N ASP A 148 13.39 12.21 -1.10
CA ASP A 148 14.24 13.15 -1.84
C ASP A 148 14.88 12.47 -3.06
N ARG A 149 15.43 11.27 -2.89
CA ARG A 149 15.96 10.49 -4.01
C ARG A 149 14.92 10.16 -5.06
N VAL A 150 13.75 9.65 -4.64
CA VAL A 150 12.65 9.31 -5.55
C VAL A 150 12.14 10.53 -6.30
N SER A 151 12.03 11.69 -5.63
CA SER A 151 11.58 12.94 -6.27
C SER A 151 12.52 13.40 -7.38
N HIS A 152 13.82 13.16 -7.27
CA HIS A 152 14.84 13.53 -8.26
C HIS A 152 15.11 12.46 -9.32
N ALA A 153 14.62 11.24 -9.14
CA ALA A 153 14.81 10.17 -10.13
C ALA A 153 14.15 10.54 -11.47
N MET A 154 14.85 10.22 -12.58
CA MET A 154 14.42 10.58 -13.94
C MET A 154 13.98 9.38 -14.77
N SER A 155 14.20 8.15 -14.27
CA SER A 155 13.87 6.91 -14.97
C SER A 155 13.46 5.79 -14.03
N ASN A 156 12.80 4.75 -14.56
CA ASN A 156 12.53 3.53 -13.80
C ASN A 156 13.82 2.81 -13.37
N ASP A 157 14.89 2.88 -14.18
CA ASP A 157 16.19 2.30 -13.82
C ASP A 157 16.78 2.97 -12.57
N GLU A 158 16.68 4.30 -12.46
CA GLU A 158 17.09 5.02 -11.24
C GLU A 158 16.21 4.64 -10.04
N LEU A 159 14.90 4.44 -10.24
CA LEU A 159 14.02 3.93 -9.18
C LEU A 159 14.44 2.53 -8.74
N ASP A 160 14.85 1.66 -9.66
CA ASP A 160 15.34 0.32 -9.36
C ASP A 160 16.64 0.39 -8.52
N HIS A 161 17.57 1.28 -8.86
CA HIS A 161 18.75 1.53 -8.03
C HIS A 161 18.40 2.03 -6.62
N ILE A 162 17.41 2.92 -6.48
CA ILE A 162 16.94 3.36 -5.17
C ILE A 162 16.35 2.19 -4.38
N PHE A 163 15.58 1.30 -5.03
CA PHE A 163 15.11 0.08 -4.38
C PHE A 163 16.25 -0.82 -3.93
N ASP A 164 17.33 -0.90 -4.71
CA ASP A 164 18.47 -1.75 -4.37
C ASP A 164 19.27 -1.22 -3.19
N GLU A 165 19.47 0.08 -3.11
CA GLU A 165 20.30 0.73 -2.10
C GLU A 165 19.54 1.07 -0.81
N ASP A 166 18.33 1.63 -0.92
CA ASP A 166 17.54 2.13 0.22
C ASP A 166 16.41 1.18 0.63
N GLY A 167 16.04 0.23 -0.24
CA GLY A 167 15.05 -0.77 0.08
C GLY A 167 15.58 -1.81 1.07
N PHE A 168 14.70 -2.32 1.91
CA PHE A 168 15.03 -3.36 2.88
C PHE A 168 14.11 -4.56 2.74
N PHE A 169 14.57 -5.72 3.17
CA PHE A 169 13.79 -6.94 3.22
C PHE A 169 13.08 -7.06 4.57
N GLY A 170 11.78 -7.45 4.53
CA GLY A 170 11.00 -7.57 5.77
C GLY A 170 9.54 -7.93 5.55
#